data_61e980dcabb7f68b0806671b70e77858
#
_entry.id   61e980dcabb7f68b0806671b70e77858
#
_cell.length_a   1.000
_cell.length_b   1.000
_cell.length_c   1.000
_cell.angle_alpha   90.00
_cell.angle_beta   90.00
_cell.angle_gamma   90.00
#
_symmetry.space_group_name_H-M   'P 1'
#
loop_
_entity.id
_entity.type
_entity.pdbx_description
1 polymer ?
#
loop_
_entity_poly.entity_id
_entity_poly.type
_entity_poly.pdbx_seq_one_letter_code
_entity_poly.pdbx_strand_id
1 'polypeptide(L)'
;GWIVQRGMATVPLVPLAAIRLIGPHLVDDVLAAATVGALAGASPEAMTAAVEQFGGLEHAMELVGERDGVRFVNDSKATNVEAALRSVESFERGLVAIIGGRFKGGDLRM
;
A
#
# COMPACT_ATOMS: atom_id res chain seq x y z
N GLY A 1 -6.21 3.21 14.37
CA GLY A 1 -4.79 3.54 14.45
C GLY A 1 -4.48 4.82 13.71
N TRP A 2 -3.28 5.34 13.92
CA TRP A 2 -2.79 6.60 13.36
C TRP A 2 -1.32 6.50 12.98
N ILE A 3 -0.93 7.18 11.90
CA ILE A 3 0.45 7.61 11.66
C ILE A 3 0.70 8.81 12.57
N VAL A 4 1.75 8.76 13.36
CA VAL A 4 2.08 9.79 14.35
C VAL A 4 3.52 10.25 14.20
N GLN A 5 3.75 11.54 14.38
CA GLN A 5 5.09 12.09 14.56
C GLN A 5 5.45 12.02 16.05
N ARG A 6 6.59 11.43 16.38
CA ARG A 6 7.15 11.40 17.73
C ARG A 6 8.28 12.42 17.86
N GLY A 7 8.17 13.27 18.88
CA GLY A 7 9.16 14.25 19.28
C GLY A 7 9.01 14.54 20.76
N MET A 8 9.12 15.79 21.19
CA MET A 8 8.78 16.21 22.58
C MET A 8 7.30 15.97 22.90
N ALA A 9 6.43 15.96 21.87
CA ALA A 9 5.04 15.52 21.95
C ALA A 9 4.75 14.54 20.82
N THR A 10 3.74 13.68 20.99
CA THR A 10 3.21 12.82 19.92
C THR A 10 2.11 13.58 19.19
N VAL A 11 2.31 13.81 17.90
CA VAL A 11 1.35 14.53 17.05
C VAL A 11 0.74 13.54 16.06
N PRO A 12 -0.59 13.35 16.03
CA PRO A 12 -1.25 12.55 15.01
C PRO A 12 -1.16 13.26 13.65
N LEU A 13 -0.78 12.54 12.60
CA LEU A 13 -0.63 13.08 11.25
C LEU A 13 -1.75 12.59 10.32
N VAL A 14 -1.91 11.26 10.18
CA VAL A 14 -2.89 10.65 9.26
C VAL A 14 -3.55 9.45 9.95
N PRO A 15 -4.89 9.36 9.98
CA PRO A 15 -5.57 8.17 10.48
C PRO A 15 -5.38 7.01 9.50
N LEU A 16 -5.11 5.80 9.99
CA LEU A 16 -4.98 4.61 9.13
C LEU A 16 -6.28 4.32 8.36
N ALA A 17 -7.42 4.71 8.89
CA ALA A 17 -8.71 4.57 8.23
C ALA A 17 -8.86 5.43 6.95
N ALA A 18 -8.03 6.46 6.76
CA ALA A 18 -7.99 7.26 5.55
C ALA A 18 -7.30 6.53 4.38
N ILE A 19 -6.51 5.49 4.67
CA ILE A 19 -5.74 4.76 3.67
C ILE A 19 -6.66 3.75 2.98
N ARG A 20 -6.87 3.93 1.67
CA ARG A 20 -7.72 3.07 0.83
C ARG A 20 -6.93 2.04 0.03
N LEU A 21 -5.61 2.02 0.18
CA LEU A 21 -4.72 1.12 -0.54
C LEU A 21 -4.84 -0.32 -0.04
N ILE A 22 -4.70 -1.27 -0.95
CA ILE A 22 -4.74 -2.70 -0.64
C ILE A 22 -3.32 -3.16 -0.26
N GLY A 23 -3.18 -3.74 0.92
CA GLY A 23 -1.95 -4.33 1.41
C GLY A 23 -1.25 -3.51 2.49
N PRO A 24 -0.81 -4.17 3.57
CA PRO A 24 -0.19 -3.51 4.72
C PRO A 24 1.14 -2.82 4.37
N HIS A 25 1.88 -3.31 3.38
CA HIS A 25 3.14 -2.71 2.92
C HIS A 25 2.94 -1.32 2.31
N LEU A 26 1.76 -1.00 1.75
CA LEU A 26 1.46 0.33 1.22
C LEU A 26 1.22 1.37 2.32
N VAL A 27 1.00 0.94 3.57
CA VAL A 27 0.99 1.83 4.73
C VAL A 27 2.38 2.45 4.95
N ASP A 28 3.46 1.71 4.66
CA ASP A 28 4.83 2.21 4.76
C ASP A 28 5.08 3.34 3.76
N ASP A 29 4.51 3.25 2.55
CA ASP A 29 4.59 4.31 1.54
C ASP A 29 3.86 5.58 2.01
N VAL A 30 2.67 5.42 2.61
CA VAL A 30 1.92 6.54 3.21
C VAL A 30 2.69 7.13 4.39
N LEU A 31 3.34 6.31 5.22
CA LEU A 31 4.19 6.78 6.31
C LEU A 31 5.36 7.62 5.79
N ALA A 32 6.02 7.17 4.74
CA ALA A 32 7.11 7.92 4.10
C ALA A 32 6.60 9.26 3.54
N ALA A 33 5.47 9.24 2.83
CA ALA A 33 4.86 10.46 2.28
C ALA A 33 4.43 11.44 3.38
N ALA A 34 3.81 10.95 4.47
CA ALA A 34 3.43 11.76 5.62
C ALA A 34 4.64 12.38 6.33
N THR A 35 5.76 11.65 6.40
CA THR A 35 7.01 12.15 6.95
C THR A 35 7.54 13.33 6.12
N VAL A 36 7.57 13.19 4.80
CA VAL A 36 7.98 14.27 3.89
C VAL A 36 7.02 15.45 3.98
N GLY A 37 5.71 15.19 4.02
CA GLY A 37 4.69 16.23 4.17
C GLY A 37 4.87 17.04 5.46
N ALA A 38 5.09 16.36 6.58
CA ALA A 38 5.32 17.01 7.88
C ALA A 38 6.60 17.87 7.87
N LEU A 39 7.68 17.36 7.28
CA LEU A 39 8.94 18.12 7.14
C LEU A 39 8.78 19.34 6.22
N ALA A 40 7.91 19.26 5.23
CA ALA A 40 7.56 20.37 4.34
C ALA A 40 6.53 21.35 4.94
N GLY A 41 6.03 21.09 6.16
CA GLY A 41 5.09 21.97 6.85
C GLY A 41 3.62 21.78 6.47
N ALA A 42 3.28 20.66 5.85
CA ALA A 42 1.88 20.33 5.57
C ALA A 42 1.11 20.04 6.87
N SER A 43 -0.14 20.51 6.95
CA SER A 43 -0.97 20.22 8.11
C SER A 43 -1.48 18.78 8.10
N PRO A 44 -1.79 18.18 9.27
CA PRO A 44 -2.40 16.86 9.36
C PRO A 44 -3.70 16.71 8.54
N GLU A 45 -4.51 17.78 8.49
CA GLU A 45 -5.76 17.80 7.73
C GLU A 45 -5.49 17.73 6.22
N ALA A 46 -4.49 18.49 5.73
CA ALA A 46 -4.10 18.47 4.33
C ALA A 46 -3.53 17.11 3.92
N MET A 47 -2.69 16.51 4.77
CA MET A 47 -2.15 15.16 4.55
C MET A 47 -3.24 14.10 4.53
N THR A 48 -4.19 14.17 5.48
CA THR A 48 -5.33 13.25 5.54
C THR A 48 -6.18 13.36 4.27
N ALA A 49 -6.53 14.57 3.85
CA ALA A 49 -7.32 14.79 2.65
C ALA A 49 -6.62 14.26 1.38
N ALA A 50 -5.29 14.43 1.28
CA ALA A 50 -4.52 13.89 0.17
C ALA A 50 -4.54 12.35 0.16
N VAL A 51 -4.38 11.71 1.31
CA VAL A 51 -4.41 10.25 1.45
C VAL A 51 -5.80 9.68 1.13
N GLU A 52 -6.89 10.34 1.57
CA GLU A 52 -8.27 9.92 1.27
C GLU A 52 -8.59 9.97 -0.22
N GLN A 53 -8.01 10.92 -0.94
CA GLN A 53 -8.21 11.09 -2.39
C GLN A 53 -7.29 10.19 -3.22
N PHE A 54 -6.21 9.67 -2.63
CA PHE A 54 -5.25 8.86 -3.36
C PHE A 54 -5.75 7.41 -3.51
N GLY A 55 -6.10 7.03 -4.72
CA GLY A 55 -6.61 5.70 -5.08
C GLY A 55 -5.54 4.64 -5.36
N GLY A 56 -4.25 4.98 -5.21
CA GLY A 56 -3.13 4.11 -5.57
C GLY A 56 -2.54 4.43 -6.95
N LEU A 57 -1.54 3.65 -7.33
CA LEU A 57 -0.92 3.72 -8.65
C LEU A 57 -1.48 2.62 -9.54
N GLU A 58 -1.62 2.90 -10.81
CA GLU A 58 -1.94 1.91 -11.83
C GLU A 58 -0.93 0.74 -11.78
N HIS A 59 -1.45 -0.48 -11.80
CA HIS A 59 -0.69 -1.73 -11.74
C HIS A 59 0.05 -2.02 -10.42
N ALA A 60 -0.22 -1.28 -9.35
CA ALA A 60 0.35 -1.49 -8.01
C ALA A 60 -0.77 -1.80 -7.01
N MET A 61 -1.05 -3.07 -6.77
CA MET A 61 -2.18 -3.55 -5.94
C MET A 61 -3.51 -2.89 -6.32
N GLU A 62 -3.69 -2.64 -7.60
CA GLU A 62 -4.83 -1.93 -8.17
C GLU A 62 -6.06 -2.82 -8.20
N LEU A 63 -7.16 -2.41 -7.57
CA LEU A 63 -8.46 -3.07 -7.72
C LEU A 63 -9.04 -2.73 -9.11
N VAL A 64 -8.94 -3.66 -10.05
CA VAL A 64 -9.42 -3.45 -11.43
C VAL A 64 -10.89 -3.85 -11.63
N GLY A 65 -11.48 -4.55 -10.69
CA GLY A 65 -12.90 -4.91 -10.74
C GLY A 65 -13.33 -5.89 -9.65
N GLU A 66 -14.64 -6.05 -9.54
CA GLU A 66 -15.28 -7.05 -8.69
C GLU A 66 -16.43 -7.70 -9.43
N ARG A 67 -16.53 -9.03 -9.34
CA ARG A 67 -17.62 -9.81 -9.92
C ARG A 67 -17.98 -10.98 -9.01
N ASP A 68 -19.24 -11.10 -8.67
CA ASP A 68 -19.77 -12.20 -7.84
C ASP A 68 -19.01 -12.36 -6.49
N GLY A 69 -18.59 -11.25 -5.88
CA GLY A 69 -17.82 -11.21 -4.65
C GLY A 69 -16.33 -11.54 -4.81
N VAL A 70 -15.86 -11.77 -6.05
CA VAL A 70 -14.45 -11.98 -6.37
C VAL A 70 -13.83 -10.66 -6.81
N ARG A 71 -12.80 -10.22 -6.10
CA ARG A 71 -12.04 -9.03 -6.44
C ARG A 71 -10.89 -9.38 -7.37
N PHE A 72 -10.72 -8.60 -8.42
CA PHE A 72 -9.60 -8.73 -9.36
C PHE A 72 -8.61 -7.61 -9.07
N VAL A 73 -7.39 -8.00 -8.70
CA VAL A 73 -6.33 -7.07 -8.32
C VAL A 73 -5.16 -7.22 -9.29
N ASN A 74 -4.74 -6.09 -9.88
CA ASN A 74 -3.60 -6.03 -10.77
C ASN A 74 -2.38 -5.51 -10.02
N ASP A 75 -1.35 -6.34 -9.92
CA ASP A 75 -0.07 -5.97 -9.34
C ASP A 75 1.09 -6.33 -10.28
N SER A 76 0.91 -6.07 -11.57
CA SER A 76 1.95 -6.32 -12.58
C SER A 76 3.21 -5.47 -12.39
N LYS A 77 3.17 -4.48 -11.51
CA LYS A 77 4.32 -3.69 -11.05
C LYS A 77 5.24 -4.46 -10.11
N ALA A 78 4.76 -5.53 -9.46
CA ALA A 78 5.57 -6.46 -8.67
C ALA A 78 6.46 -7.32 -9.58
N THR A 79 7.62 -6.79 -9.98
CA THR A 79 8.49 -7.38 -10.99
C THR A 79 9.65 -8.21 -10.43
N ASN A 80 9.63 -8.52 -9.15
CA ASN A 80 10.60 -9.39 -8.47
C ASN A 80 9.90 -10.28 -7.44
N VAL A 81 10.62 -11.30 -6.95
CA VAL A 81 10.07 -12.32 -6.04
C VAL A 81 9.58 -11.71 -4.73
N GLU A 82 10.36 -10.79 -4.15
CA GLU A 82 10.00 -10.15 -2.88
C GLU A 82 8.73 -9.31 -2.99
N ALA A 83 8.59 -8.52 -4.05
CA ALA A 83 7.39 -7.75 -4.30
C ALA A 83 6.17 -8.65 -4.50
N ALA A 84 6.30 -9.71 -5.31
CA ALA A 84 5.22 -10.68 -5.52
C ALA A 84 4.81 -11.40 -4.22
N LEU A 85 5.76 -11.72 -3.35
CA LEU A 85 5.49 -12.32 -2.04
C LEU A 85 4.66 -11.37 -1.16
N ARG A 86 5.06 -10.11 -1.06
CA ARG A 86 4.31 -9.09 -0.30
C ARG A 86 2.89 -8.90 -0.82
N SER A 87 2.71 -8.99 -2.15
CA SER A 87 1.38 -8.91 -2.77
C SER A 87 0.51 -10.09 -2.33
N VAL A 88 1.03 -11.30 -2.39
CA VAL A 88 0.32 -12.53 -1.95
C VAL A 88 0.00 -12.48 -0.45
N GLU A 89 0.96 -12.08 0.39
CA GLU A 89 0.80 -11.95 1.84
C GLU A 89 -0.19 -10.86 2.26
N SER A 90 -0.55 -9.96 1.35
CA SER A 90 -1.60 -8.95 1.60
C SER A 90 -3.00 -9.52 1.71
N PHE A 91 -3.18 -10.81 1.39
CA PHE A 91 -4.46 -11.50 1.46
C PHE A 91 -4.38 -12.67 2.43
N GLU A 92 -5.21 -12.68 3.45
CA GLU A 92 -5.21 -13.74 4.47
C GLU A 92 -5.63 -15.12 3.92
N ARG A 93 -6.54 -15.15 2.96
CA ARG A 93 -7.09 -16.39 2.36
C ARG A 93 -7.92 -16.10 1.11
N GLY A 94 -8.26 -17.15 0.39
CA GLY A 94 -9.16 -17.08 -0.77
C GLY A 94 -8.49 -16.43 -1.98
N LEU A 95 -7.16 -16.50 -2.08
CA LEU A 95 -6.39 -15.94 -3.18
C LEU A 95 -6.14 -16.98 -4.27
N VAL A 96 -6.37 -16.57 -5.52
CA VAL A 96 -5.85 -17.24 -6.72
C VAL A 96 -4.84 -16.29 -7.36
N ALA A 97 -3.55 -16.65 -7.30
CA ALA A 97 -2.50 -15.84 -7.89
C ALA A 97 -2.19 -16.30 -9.32
N ILE A 98 -2.23 -15.36 -10.27
CA ILE A 98 -1.76 -15.57 -11.64
C ILE A 98 -0.37 -14.94 -11.74
N ILE A 99 0.65 -15.76 -11.85
CA ILE A 99 2.04 -15.31 -11.85
C ILE A 99 2.67 -15.69 -13.19
N GLY A 100 3.37 -14.75 -13.83
CA GLY A 100 4.04 -14.97 -15.10
C GLY A 100 5.08 -13.89 -15.39
N GLY A 101 5.78 -14.06 -16.51
CA GLY A 101 6.81 -13.13 -16.95
C GLY A 101 8.21 -13.74 -16.95
N ARG A 102 9.21 -12.89 -17.23
CA ARG A 102 10.60 -13.31 -17.27
C ARG A 102 11.20 -13.36 -15.87
N PHE A 103 11.62 -14.53 -15.41
CA PHE A 103 12.32 -14.67 -14.14
C PHE A 103 13.66 -13.90 -14.16
N LYS A 104 13.84 -13.00 -13.19
CA LYS A 104 15.02 -12.12 -13.06
C LYS A 104 15.99 -12.57 -11.97
N GLY A 105 15.80 -13.77 -11.42
CA GLY A 105 16.56 -14.29 -10.28
C GLY A 105 15.84 -14.09 -8.95
N GLY A 106 16.34 -14.74 -7.91
CA GLY A 106 15.77 -14.75 -6.56
C GLY A 106 15.53 -16.17 -6.05
N ASP A 107 15.21 -16.33 -4.78
CA ASP A 107 14.83 -17.62 -4.20
C ASP A 107 13.30 -17.78 -4.24
N LEU A 108 12.83 -18.83 -4.89
CA LEU A 108 11.39 -19.16 -4.97
C LEU A 108 10.94 -20.09 -3.83
N ARG A 109 11.81 -20.42 -2.89
CA ARG A 109 11.54 -21.33 -1.75
C ARG A 109 11.20 -20.61 -0.47
N MET A 110 10.94 -19.31 -0.54
CA MET A 110 10.51 -18.49 0.61
C MET A 110 9.07 -18.80 1.00
#